data_a61a998e9234143764bc0c76fb69d392
#
_entry.id   a61a998e9234143764bc0c76fb69d392
#
_cell.length_a   1.000
_cell.length_b   1.000
_cell.length_c   1.000
_cell.angle_alpha   90.00
_cell.angle_beta   90.00
_cell.angle_gamma   90.00
#
_symmetry.space_group_name_H-M   'P 1'
#
loop_
_entity.id
_entity.type
_entity.pdbx_description
1 polymer ?
#
loop_
_entity_poly.entity_id
_entity_poly.type
_entity_poly.pdbx_seq_one_letter_code
_entity_poly.pdbx_strand_id
1 'polypeptide(L)'
;MEDIIIFRNLGPQVNGFALITGYQLHNWYESRKFCGKCGHPLVPDARERMMYCPHCKNTEYPKISPAVIVGVRNGNRLLMSKYAGGTARRYALIAGFAEIGESLEETVKREVMEEVGLKVKNIEYYKSQPWSLSSSLLMGFYCDLEGSDQIVLEEDELSEAQWFEREEIPYDDYDVSLTREMMIRFKKGLA
;
A
#
# COMPACT_ATOMS: atom_id res chain seq x y z
N MET A 1 -15.91 -17.96 -3.56
CA MET A 1 -15.73 -16.49 -3.67
C MET A 1 -14.78 -16.31 -4.82
N GLU A 2 -15.28 -15.83 -5.97
CA GLU A 2 -14.42 -15.57 -7.11
C GLU A 2 -13.40 -14.51 -6.72
N ASP A 3 -12.19 -14.66 -7.22
CA ASP A 3 -11.04 -13.86 -6.81
C ASP A 3 -11.26 -12.40 -7.24
N ILE A 4 -11.30 -11.48 -6.28
CA ILE A 4 -11.46 -10.02 -6.49
C ILE A 4 -10.42 -9.49 -7.50
N ILE A 5 -9.31 -10.20 -7.66
CA ILE A 5 -8.25 -9.90 -8.63
C ILE A 5 -8.79 -9.81 -10.06
N ILE A 6 -9.93 -10.45 -10.37
CA ILE A 6 -10.57 -10.37 -11.70
C ILE A 6 -10.84 -8.91 -12.12
N PHE A 7 -11.11 -8.01 -11.17
CA PHE A 7 -11.37 -6.60 -11.46
C PHE A 7 -10.16 -5.85 -12.03
N ARG A 8 -8.94 -6.36 -11.79
CA ARG A 8 -7.72 -5.78 -12.36
C ARG A 8 -7.60 -5.99 -13.87
N ASN A 9 -8.27 -7.02 -14.39
CA ASN A 9 -8.18 -7.43 -15.79
C ASN A 9 -9.41 -7.03 -16.62
N LEU A 10 -10.39 -6.34 -16.00
CA LEU A 10 -11.56 -5.84 -16.70
C LEU A 10 -11.20 -4.55 -17.46
N GLY A 11 -11.15 -4.62 -18.75
CA GLY A 11 -11.03 -3.45 -19.61
C GLY A 11 -12.37 -2.79 -19.90
N PRO A 12 -12.47 -1.47 -20.05
CA PRO A 12 -11.45 -0.46 -19.74
C PRO A 12 -11.19 -0.29 -18.22
N GLN A 13 -10.01 0.18 -17.83
CA GLN A 13 -9.59 0.33 -16.43
C GLN A 13 -10.59 1.08 -15.54
N VAL A 14 -11.31 2.06 -16.08
CA VAL A 14 -12.33 2.82 -15.34
C VAL A 14 -13.45 1.92 -14.81
N ASN A 15 -13.82 0.87 -15.54
CA ASN A 15 -14.86 -0.07 -15.10
C ASN A 15 -14.34 -0.92 -13.94
N GLY A 16 -13.11 -1.45 -14.04
CA GLY A 16 -12.46 -2.18 -12.95
C GLY A 16 -12.36 -1.33 -11.68
N PHE A 17 -11.95 -0.07 -11.82
CA PHE A 17 -11.84 0.87 -10.70
C PHE A 17 -13.22 1.15 -10.06
N ALA A 18 -14.26 1.38 -10.86
CA ALA A 18 -15.61 1.61 -10.35
C ALA A 18 -16.15 0.39 -9.59
N LEU A 19 -15.97 -0.81 -10.13
CA LEU A 19 -16.43 -2.06 -9.52
C LEU A 19 -15.70 -2.35 -8.20
N ILE A 20 -14.38 -2.23 -8.15
CA ILE A 20 -13.62 -2.49 -6.91
C ILE A 20 -13.91 -1.43 -5.83
N THR A 21 -14.15 -0.18 -6.23
CA THR A 21 -14.56 0.88 -5.31
C THR A 21 -15.95 0.63 -4.75
N GLY A 22 -16.89 0.21 -5.61
CA GLY A 22 -18.23 -0.21 -5.18
C GLY A 22 -18.19 -1.40 -4.22
N TYR A 23 -17.33 -2.38 -4.49
CA TYR A 23 -17.12 -3.53 -3.60
C TYR A 23 -16.55 -3.10 -2.23
N GLN A 24 -15.56 -2.21 -2.19
CA GLN A 24 -15.02 -1.67 -0.92
C GLN A 24 -16.11 -0.97 -0.10
N LEU A 25 -16.94 -0.14 -0.73
CA LEU A 25 -18.06 0.52 -0.07
C LEU A 25 -19.10 -0.47 0.44
N HIS A 26 -19.47 -1.46 -0.37
CA HIS A 26 -20.40 -2.52 0.04
C HIS A 26 -19.90 -3.24 1.29
N ASN A 27 -18.65 -3.70 1.30
CA ASN A 27 -18.07 -4.38 2.45
C ASN A 27 -18.02 -3.51 3.71
N TRP A 28 -17.75 -2.22 3.53
CA TRP A 28 -17.78 -1.29 4.64
C TRP A 28 -19.19 -1.18 5.23
N TYR A 29 -20.24 -0.98 4.42
CA TYR A 29 -21.62 -0.93 4.90
C TYR A 29 -22.04 -2.25 5.57
N GLU A 30 -21.72 -3.39 4.98
CA GLU A 30 -22.02 -4.71 5.55
C GLU A 30 -21.33 -4.95 6.91
N SER A 31 -20.13 -4.43 7.08
CA SER A 31 -19.36 -4.56 8.34
C SER A 31 -19.73 -3.53 9.41
N ARG A 32 -20.54 -2.52 9.10
CA ARG A 32 -20.89 -1.40 10.02
C ARG A 32 -22.38 -1.38 10.34
N LYS A 33 -22.94 -2.53 10.73
CA LYS A 33 -24.34 -2.68 11.12
C LYS A 33 -24.60 -2.28 12.57
N PHE A 34 -23.61 -2.42 13.44
CA PHE A 34 -23.70 -2.14 14.86
C PHE A 34 -22.61 -1.16 15.30
N CYS A 35 -22.96 -0.29 16.25
CA CYS A 35 -22.04 0.68 16.82
C CYS A 35 -20.95 0.01 17.66
N GLY A 36 -19.68 0.20 17.31
CA GLY A 36 -18.54 -0.32 18.07
C GLY A 36 -18.40 0.22 19.48
N LYS A 37 -19.08 1.37 19.79
CA LYS A 37 -19.07 1.99 21.12
C LYS A 37 -20.13 1.45 22.06
N CYS A 38 -21.35 1.18 21.57
CA CYS A 38 -22.49 0.85 22.44
C CYS A 38 -23.35 -0.31 21.97
N GLY A 39 -22.99 -0.96 20.87
CA GLY A 39 -23.67 -2.16 20.34
C GLY A 39 -25.03 -1.94 19.68
N HIS A 40 -25.57 -0.71 19.66
CA HIS A 40 -26.85 -0.43 19.02
C HIS A 40 -26.72 -0.38 17.49
N PRO A 41 -27.83 -0.65 16.75
CA PRO A 41 -27.80 -0.54 15.30
C PRO A 41 -27.37 0.85 14.82
N LEU A 42 -26.54 0.85 13.78
CA LEU A 42 -26.15 2.04 13.03
C LEU A 42 -27.15 2.29 11.88
N VAL A 43 -27.36 3.55 11.54
CA VAL A 43 -28.16 3.97 10.38
C VAL A 43 -27.32 4.83 9.45
N PRO A 44 -27.53 4.76 8.12
CA PRO A 44 -26.81 5.64 7.19
C PRO A 44 -27.27 7.09 7.38
N ASP A 45 -26.31 8.03 7.31
CA ASP A 45 -26.62 9.45 7.28
C ASP A 45 -27.13 9.87 5.90
N ALA A 46 -28.04 10.86 5.85
CA ALA A 46 -28.65 11.33 4.62
C ALA A 46 -27.79 12.36 3.85
N ARG A 47 -26.79 12.96 4.49
CA ARG A 47 -25.98 14.05 3.94
C ARG A 47 -24.55 13.63 3.64
N GLU A 48 -24.00 12.79 4.52
CA GLU A 48 -22.62 12.36 4.45
C GLU A 48 -22.51 10.83 4.26
N ARG A 49 -21.43 10.40 3.65
CA ARG A 49 -21.13 8.97 3.55
C ARG A 49 -20.57 8.48 4.89
N MET A 50 -21.47 8.34 5.87
CA MET A 50 -21.14 7.81 7.19
C MET A 50 -22.30 6.97 7.74
N MET A 51 -21.99 6.12 8.71
CA MET A 51 -22.98 5.46 9.56
C MET A 51 -23.08 6.19 10.89
N TYR A 52 -24.28 6.35 11.39
CA TYR A 52 -24.56 7.11 12.59
C TYR A 52 -25.30 6.26 13.63
N CYS A 53 -24.92 6.38 14.89
CA CYS A 53 -25.61 5.73 16.01
C CYS A 53 -26.67 6.65 16.63
N PRO A 54 -27.99 6.40 16.48
CA PRO A 54 -29.02 7.24 17.09
C PRO A 54 -28.95 7.27 18.62
N HIS A 55 -28.43 6.19 19.25
CA HIS A 55 -28.37 6.05 20.70
C HIS A 55 -27.22 6.87 21.33
N CYS A 56 -25.97 6.62 20.93
CA CYS A 56 -24.79 7.26 21.56
C CYS A 56 -24.12 8.36 20.72
N LYS A 57 -24.71 8.70 19.57
CA LYS A 57 -24.23 9.74 18.64
C LYS A 57 -22.87 9.48 18.00
N ASN A 58 -22.35 8.26 18.13
CA ASN A 58 -21.12 7.85 17.46
C ASN A 58 -21.28 7.87 15.94
N THR A 59 -20.24 8.29 15.22
CA THR A 59 -20.19 8.31 13.75
C THR A 59 -19.06 7.42 13.26
N GLU A 60 -19.30 6.71 12.16
CA GLU A 60 -18.35 5.81 11.52
C GLU A 60 -18.22 6.20 10.04
N TYR A 61 -17.02 6.56 9.62
CA TYR A 61 -16.71 6.87 8.22
C TYR A 61 -16.13 5.66 7.50
N PRO A 62 -16.15 5.60 6.15
CA PRO A 62 -15.48 4.53 5.40
C PRO A 62 -14.03 4.40 5.80
N LYS A 63 -13.61 3.16 6.07
CA LYS A 63 -12.22 2.89 6.44
C LYS A 63 -11.31 3.11 5.23
N ILE A 64 -10.27 3.90 5.41
CA ILE A 64 -9.13 4.05 4.50
C ILE A 64 -7.88 3.95 5.36
N SER A 65 -7.06 2.91 5.14
CA SER A 65 -5.81 2.71 5.87
C SER A 65 -4.66 3.32 5.08
N PRO A 66 -3.92 4.31 5.61
CA PRO A 66 -2.74 4.84 4.95
C PRO A 66 -1.62 3.80 4.96
N ALA A 67 -0.93 3.64 3.82
CA ALA A 67 0.21 2.74 3.68
C ALA A 67 1.26 3.36 2.76
N VAL A 68 2.53 3.14 3.05
CA VAL A 68 3.64 3.59 2.22
C VAL A 68 4.08 2.50 1.23
N ILE A 69 4.57 2.91 0.06
CA ILE A 69 5.33 2.09 -0.89
C ILE A 69 6.67 2.78 -1.06
N VAL A 70 7.77 2.07 -0.78
CA VAL A 70 9.09 2.69 -0.66
C VAL A 70 10.08 2.15 -1.67
N GLY A 71 10.49 2.99 -2.61
CA GLY A 71 11.61 2.73 -3.51
C GLY A 71 12.92 3.21 -2.91
N VAL A 72 13.68 2.32 -2.26
CA VAL A 72 14.99 2.64 -1.69
C VAL A 72 16.04 2.60 -2.79
N ARG A 73 16.70 3.74 -3.01
CA ARG A 73 17.74 3.91 -4.03
C ARG A 73 19.14 3.81 -3.42
N ASN A 74 20.04 3.15 -4.11
CA ASN A 74 21.49 3.21 -3.82
C ASN A 74 22.24 3.46 -5.14
N GLY A 75 22.38 4.73 -5.51
CA GLY A 75 22.92 5.12 -6.81
C GLY A 75 22.06 4.60 -7.97
N ASN A 76 22.62 3.67 -8.77
CA ASN A 76 21.92 3.05 -9.89
C ASN A 76 21.14 1.78 -9.52
N ARG A 77 21.05 1.46 -8.23
CA ARG A 77 20.37 0.26 -7.73
C ARG A 77 19.09 0.61 -6.98
N LEU A 78 18.08 -0.25 -7.13
CA LEU A 78 16.80 -0.21 -6.43
C LEU A 78 16.67 -1.46 -5.56
N LEU A 79 16.27 -1.28 -4.30
CA LEU A 79 15.93 -2.40 -3.42
C LEU A 79 14.60 -3.00 -3.83
N MET A 80 14.56 -4.32 -4.01
CA MET A 80 13.32 -5.05 -4.24
C MET A 80 13.27 -6.30 -3.36
N SER A 81 12.07 -6.67 -2.92
CA SER A 81 11.82 -7.76 -1.98
C SER A 81 10.76 -8.73 -2.48
N LYS A 82 10.66 -9.88 -1.83
CA LYS A 82 9.56 -10.86 -2.00
C LYS A 82 8.97 -11.17 -0.64
N TYR A 83 7.66 -11.14 -0.55
CA TYR A 83 6.94 -11.51 0.67
C TYR A 83 7.08 -13.00 1.01
N ALA A 84 7.18 -13.30 2.31
CA ALA A 84 7.10 -14.65 2.82
C ALA A 84 5.65 -15.18 2.67
N GLY A 85 5.51 -16.47 2.35
CA GLY A 85 4.20 -17.15 2.27
C GLY A 85 3.32 -16.78 1.06
N GLY A 86 3.75 -15.89 0.19
CA GLY A 86 3.04 -15.54 -1.04
C GLY A 86 3.20 -16.60 -2.14
N THR A 87 2.11 -16.95 -2.82
CA THR A 87 2.17 -17.78 -4.05
C THR A 87 2.78 -17.03 -5.24
N ALA A 88 2.78 -15.70 -5.20
CA ALA A 88 3.30 -14.85 -6.25
C ALA A 88 4.81 -14.60 -6.04
N ARG A 89 5.63 -15.24 -6.86
CA ARG A 89 7.10 -15.05 -6.92
C ARG A 89 7.51 -13.70 -7.56
N ARG A 90 6.72 -12.65 -7.38
CA ARG A 90 6.99 -11.34 -7.98
C ARG A 90 7.72 -10.46 -6.97
N TYR A 91 8.71 -9.73 -7.47
CA TYR A 91 9.35 -8.69 -6.67
C TYR A 91 8.40 -7.53 -6.41
N ALA A 92 8.50 -6.97 -5.21
CA ALA A 92 7.78 -5.81 -4.71
C ALA A 92 8.77 -4.76 -4.18
N LEU A 93 8.26 -3.59 -3.81
CA LEU A 93 8.97 -2.62 -3.01
C LEU A 93 8.55 -2.80 -1.55
N ILE A 94 9.35 -2.33 -0.61
CA ILE A 94 9.01 -2.25 0.82
C ILE A 94 7.67 -1.54 0.97
N ALA A 95 6.79 -2.05 1.82
CA ALA A 95 5.46 -1.48 1.98
C ALA A 95 4.86 -1.82 3.33
N GLY A 96 4.34 -0.83 4.04
CA GLY A 96 3.68 -1.04 5.31
C GLY A 96 2.66 0.03 5.66
N PHE A 97 1.88 -0.24 6.70
CA PHE A 97 0.85 0.67 7.19
C PHE A 97 1.44 1.72 8.14
N ALA A 98 0.91 2.95 8.01
CA ALA A 98 1.20 3.98 9.00
C ALA A 98 0.54 3.63 10.34
N GLU A 99 1.27 3.81 11.43
CA GLU A 99 0.79 3.65 12.78
C GLU A 99 0.26 4.96 13.38
N ILE A 100 -0.54 4.84 14.45
CA ILE A 100 -1.09 6.02 15.14
C ILE A 100 0.06 6.84 15.74
N GLY A 101 0.13 8.09 15.32
CA GLY A 101 1.15 9.03 15.79
C GLY A 101 2.35 9.19 14.87
N GLU A 102 2.46 8.40 13.82
CA GLU A 102 3.50 8.54 12.81
C GLU A 102 3.13 9.52 11.69
N SER A 103 4.10 10.27 11.22
CA SER A 103 4.09 10.85 9.87
C SER A 103 4.43 9.77 8.84
N LEU A 104 4.09 9.99 7.56
CA LEU A 104 4.41 9.03 6.51
C LEU A 104 5.92 8.86 6.30
N GLU A 105 6.69 9.92 6.53
CA GLU A 105 8.16 9.90 6.47
C GLU A 105 8.76 9.06 7.62
N GLU A 106 8.13 9.06 8.79
CA GLU A 106 8.50 8.18 9.91
C GLU A 106 8.14 6.73 9.60
N THR A 107 6.95 6.49 9.04
CA THR A 107 6.53 5.16 8.56
C THR A 107 7.54 4.61 7.53
N VAL A 108 7.97 5.42 6.55
CA VAL A 108 9.01 5.00 5.58
C VAL A 108 10.29 4.55 6.27
N LYS A 109 10.77 5.31 7.26
CA LYS A 109 12.00 4.95 7.98
C LYS A 109 11.85 3.69 8.82
N ARG A 110 10.70 3.54 9.49
CA ARG A 110 10.41 2.38 10.33
C ARG A 110 10.31 1.10 9.48
N GLU A 111 9.49 1.10 8.44
CA GLU A 111 9.30 -0.07 7.58
C GLU A 111 10.60 -0.53 6.91
N VAL A 112 11.40 0.40 6.39
CA VAL A 112 12.71 0.04 5.81
C VAL A 112 13.66 -0.50 6.87
N MET A 113 13.62 0.02 8.10
CA MET A 113 14.46 -0.48 9.18
C MET A 113 14.00 -1.86 9.65
N GLU A 114 12.68 -2.09 9.79
CA GLU A 114 12.11 -3.34 10.27
C GLU A 114 12.29 -4.47 9.26
N GLU A 115 11.90 -4.25 7.99
CA GLU A 115 11.92 -5.31 6.99
C GLU A 115 13.33 -5.68 6.48
N VAL A 116 14.25 -4.70 6.40
CA VAL A 116 15.57 -4.90 5.74
C VAL A 116 16.77 -4.34 6.49
N GLY A 117 16.60 -3.76 7.68
CA GLY A 117 17.66 -3.26 8.54
C GLY A 117 18.43 -2.05 8.00
N LEU A 118 17.86 -1.30 7.05
CA LEU A 118 18.53 -0.19 6.37
C LEU A 118 18.09 1.17 6.92
N LYS A 119 19.00 2.14 6.90
CA LYS A 119 18.69 3.56 7.16
C LYS A 119 18.52 4.30 5.85
N VAL A 120 17.58 5.25 5.84
CA VAL A 120 17.26 6.05 4.65
C VAL A 120 17.17 7.54 4.94
N LYS A 121 17.43 8.33 3.91
CA LYS A 121 17.37 9.79 3.90
C LYS A 121 16.75 10.29 2.60
N ASN A 122 16.63 11.61 2.45
CA ASN A 122 16.10 12.27 1.24
C ASN A 122 14.78 11.64 0.79
N ILE A 123 13.80 11.54 1.73
CA ILE A 123 12.49 10.93 1.47
C ILE A 123 11.68 11.90 0.61
N GLU A 124 11.28 11.45 -0.58
CA GLU A 124 10.59 12.23 -1.58
C GLU A 124 9.23 11.58 -1.90
N TYR A 125 8.14 12.30 -1.67
CA TYR A 125 6.81 11.85 -2.08
C TYR A 125 6.72 11.82 -3.61
N TYR A 126 6.20 10.72 -4.14
CA TYR A 126 6.00 10.54 -5.57
C TYR A 126 4.53 10.71 -5.96
N LYS A 127 3.65 9.83 -5.44
CA LYS A 127 2.24 9.74 -5.88
C LYS A 127 1.43 8.94 -4.87
N SER A 128 0.12 9.15 -4.83
CA SER A 128 -0.80 8.26 -4.11
C SER A 128 -1.71 7.49 -5.05
N GLN A 129 -2.15 6.31 -4.59
CA GLN A 129 -3.09 5.46 -5.29
C GLN A 129 -4.09 4.83 -4.33
N PRO A 130 -5.42 4.98 -4.56
CA PRO A 130 -6.41 4.19 -3.84
C PRO A 130 -6.21 2.70 -4.13
N TRP A 131 -6.25 1.87 -3.09
CA TRP A 131 -6.10 0.42 -3.19
C TRP A 131 -7.24 -0.29 -2.48
N SER A 132 -8.36 -0.46 -3.21
CA SER A 132 -9.62 -0.95 -2.65
C SER A 132 -9.57 -2.42 -2.20
N LEU A 133 -8.60 -3.20 -2.66
CA LEU A 133 -8.42 -4.61 -2.26
C LEU A 133 -8.16 -4.76 -0.75
N SER A 134 -7.43 -3.83 -0.15
CA SER A 134 -7.13 -3.79 1.29
C SER A 134 -7.72 -2.57 2.01
N SER A 135 -8.62 -1.83 1.35
CA SER A 135 -9.16 -0.57 1.88
C SER A 135 -8.07 0.44 2.26
N SER A 136 -7.03 0.53 1.44
CA SER A 136 -5.85 1.36 1.68
C SER A 136 -5.77 2.56 0.74
N LEU A 137 -5.06 3.59 1.20
CA LEU A 137 -4.49 4.63 0.35
C LEU A 137 -2.97 4.43 0.34
N LEU A 138 -2.44 3.96 -0.79
CA LEU A 138 -1.01 3.78 -0.98
C LEU A 138 -0.35 5.11 -1.29
N MET A 139 0.76 5.41 -0.61
CA MET A 139 1.55 6.62 -0.83
C MET A 139 2.98 6.20 -1.18
N GLY A 140 3.37 6.44 -2.43
CA GLY A 140 4.67 6.11 -2.97
C GLY A 140 5.72 7.15 -2.59
N PHE A 141 6.85 6.67 -2.08
CA PHE A 141 8.03 7.46 -1.76
C PHE A 141 9.27 6.85 -2.41
N TYR A 142 10.15 7.71 -2.88
CA TYR A 142 11.54 7.33 -3.10
C TYR A 142 12.39 7.88 -1.97
N CYS A 143 13.44 7.15 -1.61
CA CYS A 143 14.43 7.60 -0.65
C CYS A 143 15.82 7.06 -1.01
N ASP A 144 16.85 7.66 -0.46
CA ASP A 144 18.22 7.24 -0.68
C ASP A 144 18.72 6.43 0.52
N LEU A 145 19.52 5.41 0.27
CA LEU A 145 20.21 4.67 1.30
C LEU A 145 21.12 5.62 2.12
N GLU A 146 21.16 5.41 3.43
CA GLU A 146 22.09 6.09 4.33
C GLU A 146 23.00 5.07 5.04
N GLY A 147 24.28 5.14 4.76
CA GLY A 147 25.29 4.26 5.40
C GLY A 147 25.48 2.92 4.67
N SER A 148 25.48 1.81 5.43
CA SER A 148 25.71 0.46 4.90
C SER A 148 24.58 -0.02 4.03
N ASP A 149 24.90 -0.75 2.94
CA ASP A 149 23.95 -1.43 2.06
C ASP A 149 23.73 -2.91 2.43
N GLN A 150 24.24 -3.34 3.58
CA GLN A 150 24.05 -4.70 4.09
C GLN A 150 22.61 -4.91 4.56
N ILE A 151 21.89 -5.79 3.87
CA ILE A 151 20.51 -6.13 4.19
C ILE A 151 20.50 -7.11 5.37
N VAL A 152 19.64 -6.83 6.35
CA VAL A 152 19.27 -7.73 7.45
C VAL A 152 17.77 -7.99 7.31
N LEU A 153 17.43 -9.17 6.83
CA LEU A 153 16.07 -9.53 6.46
C LEU A 153 15.21 -9.87 7.68
N GLU A 154 13.98 -9.35 7.75
CA GLU A 154 12.93 -9.86 8.64
C GLU A 154 12.25 -11.07 7.97
N GLU A 155 12.64 -12.29 8.40
CA GLU A 155 12.28 -13.54 7.72
C GLU A 155 10.80 -13.92 7.87
N ASP A 156 10.09 -13.34 8.83
CA ASP A 156 8.64 -13.56 9.02
C ASP A 156 7.82 -12.82 7.95
N GLU A 157 8.32 -11.69 7.44
CA GLU A 157 7.63 -10.85 6.46
C GLU A 157 8.18 -11.02 5.04
N LEU A 158 9.49 -11.14 4.91
CA LEU A 158 10.15 -11.24 3.61
C LEU A 158 10.91 -12.57 3.45
N SER A 159 10.74 -13.18 2.29
CA SER A 159 11.53 -14.37 1.90
C SER A 159 12.84 -14.01 1.20
N GLU A 160 12.94 -12.81 0.65
CA GLU A 160 14.11 -12.34 -0.10
C GLU A 160 14.10 -10.82 -0.21
N ALA A 161 15.27 -10.20 -0.09
CA ALA A 161 15.47 -8.80 -0.48
C ALA A 161 16.87 -8.63 -1.08
N GLN A 162 16.96 -7.89 -2.19
CA GLN A 162 18.23 -7.65 -2.87
C GLN A 162 18.23 -6.35 -3.66
N TRP A 163 19.45 -5.87 -3.94
CA TRP A 163 19.68 -4.72 -4.81
C TRP A 163 19.67 -5.15 -6.28
N PHE A 164 18.89 -4.46 -7.09
CA PHE A 164 18.84 -4.64 -8.56
C PHE A 164 19.47 -3.43 -9.23
N GLU A 165 20.40 -3.68 -10.12
CA GLU A 165 20.82 -2.62 -11.06
C GLU A 165 19.61 -2.18 -11.90
N ARG A 166 19.61 -0.93 -12.31
CA ARG A 166 18.51 -0.32 -13.07
C ARG A 166 18.11 -1.15 -14.29
N GLU A 167 19.08 -1.68 -15.01
CA GLU A 167 18.91 -2.47 -16.21
C GLU A 167 18.37 -3.88 -15.94
N GLU A 168 18.58 -4.40 -14.74
CA GLU A 168 18.18 -5.74 -14.32
C GLU A 168 16.74 -5.82 -13.79
N ILE A 169 16.07 -4.67 -13.60
CA ILE A 169 14.69 -4.65 -13.13
C ILE A 169 13.81 -5.42 -14.13
N PRO A 170 13.13 -6.53 -13.69
CA PRO A 170 12.52 -7.51 -14.59
C PRO A 170 11.14 -7.09 -15.13
N TYR A 171 10.89 -5.79 -15.23
CA TYR A 171 9.61 -5.24 -15.63
C TYR A 171 9.77 -4.17 -16.71
N ASP A 172 9.01 -4.28 -17.79
CA ASP A 172 9.02 -3.34 -18.90
C ASP A 172 7.66 -2.64 -19.07
N ASP A 173 6.56 -3.30 -18.68
CA ASP A 173 5.21 -2.81 -18.87
C ASP A 173 4.59 -2.34 -17.55
N TYR A 174 3.88 -1.21 -17.62
CA TYR A 174 3.06 -0.73 -16.51
C TYR A 174 1.92 -1.70 -16.22
N ASP A 175 1.73 -1.94 -14.92
CA ASP A 175 0.56 -2.62 -14.38
C ASP A 175 -0.35 -1.56 -13.71
N VAL A 176 -1.46 -1.99 -13.16
CA VAL A 176 -2.36 -1.13 -12.37
C VAL A 176 -1.81 -0.79 -10.97
N SER A 177 -0.66 -1.32 -10.58
CA SER A 177 -0.10 -1.12 -9.24
C SER A 177 0.94 -0.01 -9.19
N LEU A 178 0.84 0.83 -8.16
CA LEU A 178 1.82 1.89 -7.87
C LEU A 178 3.24 1.32 -7.73
N THR A 179 3.39 0.17 -7.08
CA THR A 179 4.67 -0.53 -6.93
C THR A 179 5.35 -0.79 -8.28
N ARG A 180 4.60 -1.34 -9.24
CA ARG A 180 5.12 -1.61 -10.58
C ARG A 180 5.46 -0.31 -11.32
N GLU A 181 4.62 0.69 -11.22
CA GLU A 181 4.85 2.01 -11.82
C GLU A 181 6.16 2.61 -11.29
N MET A 182 6.40 2.55 -9.98
CA MET A 182 7.62 3.08 -9.37
C MET A 182 8.88 2.33 -9.83
N MET A 183 8.85 1.00 -9.88
CA MET A 183 9.98 0.21 -10.39
C MET A 183 10.34 0.58 -11.84
N ILE A 184 9.34 0.66 -12.71
CA ILE A 184 9.55 1.02 -14.13
C ILE A 184 10.02 2.46 -14.28
N ARG A 185 9.52 3.36 -13.45
CA ARG A 185 9.97 4.76 -13.45
C ARG A 185 11.44 4.87 -13.10
N PHE A 186 11.89 4.13 -12.07
CA PHE A 186 13.31 4.05 -11.73
C PHE A 186 14.11 3.43 -12.87
N LYS A 187 13.67 2.31 -13.47
CA LYS A 187 14.31 1.68 -14.63
C LYS A 187 14.53 2.66 -15.78
N LYS A 188 13.58 3.56 -16.02
CA LYS A 188 13.63 4.57 -17.08
C LYS A 188 14.46 5.82 -16.73
N GLY A 189 15.09 5.89 -15.56
CA GLY A 189 15.87 7.04 -15.12
C GLY A 189 15.04 8.28 -14.78
N LEU A 190 13.79 8.09 -14.42
CA LEU A 190 12.83 9.17 -14.10
C LEU A 190 12.62 9.35 -12.59
N ALA A 191 13.40 8.63 -11.78
CA ALA A 191 13.37 8.70 -10.32
C ALA A 191 14.74 8.33 -9.73
#